data_8c41a358a78a2114e7f4f83d6b3a51b4
#
_entry.id   8c41a358a78a2114e7f4f83d6b3a51b4
#
_cell.length_a   1.000
_cell.length_b   1.000
_cell.length_c   1.000
_cell.angle_alpha   90.00
_cell.angle_beta   90.00
_cell.angle_gamma   90.00
#
_symmetry.space_group_name_H-M   'P 1'
#
loop_
_entity.id
_entity.type
_entity.pdbx_description
1 polymer ?
#
loop_
_entity_poly.entity_id
_entity_poly.type
_entity_poly.pdbx_seq_one_letter_code
_entity_poly.pdbx_strand_id
1 'polypeptide(L)'
;VRSGPRHAGRGGPGPVGYAVLEYTFFEQGFLTLLTVAPCARRQGVATRLVTAVEAECATPKLFTSANVSNQPMQRLLLAAGWQPAGLVHGLDEGDPELFYLCPPEKRSRSSTLRTFPDTVIGKESRIRTPLGTL
;
A
#
# COMPACT_ATOMS: atom_id res chain seq x y z
N VAL A 1 8.28 7.25 -11.84
CA VAL A 1 8.51 7.14 -12.37
C VAL A 1 8.85 7.65 -13.24
N ARG A 2 9.28 7.92 -13.45
CA ARG A 2 9.63 8.21 -14.17
C ARG A 2 9.74 7.88 -15.06
N SER A 3 9.86 8.01 -15.56
CA SER A 3 9.86 7.54 -16.39
C SER A 3 10.13 6.98 -16.92
N GLY A 4 10.30 6.94 -17.00
CA GLY A 4 10.66 6.26 -17.37
C GLY A 4 10.90 5.83 -18.12
N PRO A 5 10.85 5.83 -18.56
CA PRO A 5 11.08 5.18 -19.40
C PRO A 5 12.14 5.04 -19.81
N ARG A 6 12.71 5.34 -19.66
CA ARG A 6 13.52 5.22 -19.91
C ARG A 6 14.18 4.59 -19.57
N HIS A 7 14.44 4.48 -19.26
CA HIS A 7 15.08 3.80 -18.97
C HIS A 7 15.07 2.90 -18.99
N ALA A 8 14.63 3.05 -19.16
CA ALA A 8 14.51 2.06 -19.19
C ALA A 8 15.28 1.27 -19.58
N GLY A 9 15.47 0.99 -19.81
CA GLY A 9 16.07 0.10 -20.18
C GLY A 9 17.37 -0.16 -19.88
N ARG A 10 18.02 0.36 -19.72
CA ARG A 10 19.05 0.14 -19.47
C ARG A 10 19.36 -0.05 -18.34
N GLY A 11 19.79 0.11 -17.92
CA GLY A 11 20.20 -0.08 -16.72
C GLY A 11 19.39 -0.90 -16.03
N GLY A 12 19.53 -1.12 -14.96
CA GLY A 12 18.65 -1.85 -14.18
C GLY A 12 17.31 -1.21 -14.27
N PRO A 13 16.30 -1.99 -14.20
CA PRO A 13 14.98 -1.43 -14.21
C PRO A 13 14.76 -0.59 -12.99
N GLY A 14 13.93 0.38 -13.10
CA GLY A 14 13.51 1.14 -11.97
C GLY A 14 12.57 0.34 -11.10
N PRO A 15 12.03 0.96 -10.05
CA PRO A 15 11.05 0.27 -9.22
C PRO A 15 9.84 -0.12 -10.04
N VAL A 16 9.34 -1.33 -9.80
CA VAL A 16 8.16 -1.80 -10.49
C VAL A 16 6.93 -1.66 -9.62
N GLY A 17 7.09 -1.32 -8.35
CA GLY A 17 5.97 -1.10 -7.45
C GLY A 17 6.31 0.00 -6.45
N TYR A 18 5.26 0.57 -5.88
CA TYR A 18 5.42 1.73 -5.03
C TYR A 18 4.31 1.76 -4.00
N ALA A 19 4.65 2.03 -2.77
CA ALA A 19 3.66 2.15 -1.71
C ALA A 19 3.99 3.35 -0.84
N VAL A 20 2.95 3.96 -0.29
CA VAL A 20 3.11 5.08 0.63
C VAL A 20 2.48 4.71 1.96
N LEU A 21 3.26 4.82 3.01
CA LEU A 21 2.83 4.53 4.36
C LEU A 21 2.85 5.84 5.15
N GLU A 22 1.71 6.20 5.70
CA GLU A 22 1.58 7.42 6.47
C GLU A 22 1.09 7.09 7.86
N TYR A 23 1.18 8.06 8.77
CA TYR A 23 0.82 7.84 10.17
C TYR A 23 -0.19 8.86 10.66
N THR A 24 -1.01 9.35 9.75
CA THR A 24 -1.98 10.40 10.09
C THR A 24 -3.39 9.87 10.31
N PHE A 25 -3.60 8.58 10.21
CA PHE A 25 -4.91 8.00 10.42
C PHE A 25 -5.04 7.66 11.90
N PHE A 26 -5.55 8.62 12.68
CA PHE A 26 -5.66 8.45 14.12
C PHE A 26 -4.32 8.05 14.73
N GLU A 27 -3.25 8.61 14.14
CA GLU A 27 -1.87 8.35 14.59
C GLU A 27 -1.42 6.91 14.40
N GLN A 28 -2.13 6.15 13.60
CA GLN A 28 -1.73 4.80 13.26
C GLN A 28 -1.30 4.73 11.81
N GLY A 29 -0.58 3.68 11.46
CA GLY A 29 -0.13 3.49 10.11
C GLY A 29 -1.28 3.31 9.14
N PHE A 30 -1.13 3.88 7.99
CA PHE A 30 -2.14 3.78 6.94
C PHE A 30 -1.44 3.64 5.59
N LEU A 31 -1.75 2.57 4.90
CA LEU A 31 -1.22 2.38 3.55
C LEU A 31 -2.08 3.22 2.61
N THR A 32 -1.54 4.35 2.22
CA THR A 32 -2.28 5.36 1.50
C THR A 32 -2.33 5.10 0.00
N LEU A 33 -1.27 4.54 -0.53
CA LEU A 33 -1.15 4.34 -1.97
C LEU A 33 -0.40 3.07 -2.25
N LEU A 34 -0.88 2.30 -3.21
CA LEU A 34 -0.22 1.09 -3.67
C LEU A 34 -0.34 1.07 -5.19
N THR A 35 0.78 1.09 -5.86
CA THR A 35 0.81 1.15 -7.30
C THR A 35 1.81 0.16 -7.84
N VAL A 36 1.44 -0.56 -8.89
CA VAL A 36 2.32 -1.50 -9.57
C VAL A 36 2.34 -1.15 -11.04
N ALA A 37 3.53 -1.07 -11.60
CA ALA A 37 3.68 -0.77 -13.01
C ALA A 37 2.94 -1.81 -13.84
N PRO A 38 2.30 -1.39 -14.95
CA PRO A 38 1.54 -2.34 -15.74
C PRO A 38 2.35 -3.54 -16.21
N CYS A 39 3.61 -3.32 -16.57
CA CYS A 39 4.45 -4.41 -17.06
C CYS A 39 4.83 -5.40 -15.96
N ALA A 40 4.61 -5.03 -14.71
CA ALA A 40 5.00 -5.87 -13.59
C ALA A 40 3.80 -6.47 -12.86
N ARG A 41 2.61 -6.30 -13.37
CA ARG A 41 1.42 -6.83 -12.71
C ARG A 41 1.38 -8.33 -12.82
N ARG A 42 0.70 -8.95 -11.87
CA ARG A 42 0.54 -10.40 -11.80
C ARG A 42 1.84 -11.13 -11.53
N GLN A 43 2.79 -10.44 -10.94
CA GLN A 43 4.07 -11.05 -10.59
C GLN A 43 4.31 -10.98 -9.09
N GLY A 44 3.26 -10.74 -8.33
CA GLY A 44 3.38 -10.73 -6.89
C GLY A 44 3.96 -9.45 -6.30
N VAL A 45 4.11 -8.41 -7.10
CA VAL A 45 4.70 -7.17 -6.62
C VAL A 45 3.82 -6.52 -5.56
N ALA A 46 2.50 -6.49 -5.79
CA ALA A 46 1.60 -5.89 -4.81
C ALA A 46 1.65 -6.63 -3.49
N THR A 47 1.70 -7.95 -3.54
CA THR A 47 1.81 -8.75 -2.33
C THR A 47 3.08 -8.45 -1.57
N ARG A 48 4.20 -8.33 -2.29
CA ARG A 48 5.48 -7.99 -1.65
C ARG A 48 5.44 -6.60 -1.04
N LEU A 49 4.79 -5.66 -1.72
CA LEU A 49 4.66 -4.32 -1.16
C LEU A 49 3.84 -4.31 0.12
N VAL A 50 2.72 -5.03 0.13
CA VAL A 50 1.92 -5.13 1.35
C VAL A 50 2.74 -5.74 2.48
N THR A 51 3.46 -6.80 2.20
CA THR A 51 4.31 -7.43 3.20
C THR A 51 5.37 -6.47 3.72
N ALA A 52 5.96 -5.70 2.82
CA ALA A 52 6.98 -4.74 3.23
C ALA A 52 6.39 -3.63 4.09
N VAL A 53 5.19 -3.17 3.75
CA VAL A 53 4.53 -2.15 4.56
C VAL A 53 4.20 -2.69 5.94
N GLU A 54 3.75 -3.93 6.02
CA GLU A 54 3.48 -4.56 7.30
C GLU A 54 4.73 -4.56 8.18
N ALA A 55 5.88 -4.83 7.57
CA ALA A 55 7.14 -4.87 8.32
C ALA A 55 7.63 -3.48 8.70
N GLU A 56 7.39 -2.50 7.84
CA GLU A 56 7.89 -1.14 8.07
C GLU A 56 7.07 -0.35 9.07
N CYS A 57 5.80 -0.67 9.21
CA CYS A 57 4.91 0.14 10.02
C CYS A 57 5.36 0.16 11.47
N ALA A 58 5.49 1.35 12.03
CA ALA A 58 6.04 1.52 13.38
C ALA A 58 4.97 1.57 14.45
N THR A 59 3.70 1.63 14.08
CA THR A 59 2.63 1.75 15.07
C THR A 59 1.95 0.40 15.31
N PRO A 60 1.22 0.27 16.41
CA PRO A 60 0.56 -1.01 16.71
C PRO A 60 -0.48 -1.43 15.69
N LYS A 61 -1.15 -0.46 15.08
CA LYS A 61 -2.20 -0.76 14.11
C LYS A 61 -1.82 -0.27 12.75
N LEU A 62 -2.29 -0.97 11.74
CA LEU A 62 -2.03 -0.62 10.35
C LEU A 62 -3.32 -0.81 9.57
N PHE A 63 -3.75 0.25 8.91
CA PHE A 63 -4.99 0.24 8.15
C PHE A 63 -4.74 0.57 6.70
N THR A 64 -5.72 0.29 5.87
CA THR A 64 -5.78 0.79 4.51
C THR A 64 -7.24 0.84 4.10
N SER A 65 -7.50 1.34 2.92
CA SER A 65 -8.86 1.35 2.42
C SER A 65 -8.87 1.22 0.90
N ALA A 66 -10.03 0.86 0.39
CA ALA A 66 -10.25 0.76 -1.05
C ALA A 66 -11.73 0.98 -1.30
N ASN A 67 -12.03 1.58 -2.43
CA ASN A 67 -13.44 1.68 -2.84
C ASN A 67 -14.02 0.29 -2.99
N VAL A 68 -15.31 0.17 -2.73
CA VAL A 68 -15.98 -1.11 -2.87
C VAL A 68 -15.85 -1.64 -4.29
N SER A 69 -15.78 -0.77 -5.28
CA SER A 69 -15.61 -1.19 -6.66
C SER A 69 -14.21 -1.71 -6.97
N ASN A 70 -13.24 -1.44 -6.12
CA ASN A 70 -11.87 -1.86 -6.38
C ASN A 70 -11.67 -3.29 -5.92
N GLN A 71 -12.15 -4.23 -6.70
CA GLN A 71 -12.12 -5.62 -6.32
C GLN A 71 -10.72 -6.22 -6.31
N PRO A 72 -9.83 -5.86 -7.21
CA PRO A 72 -8.47 -6.40 -7.12
C PRO A 72 -7.79 -6.08 -5.79
N MET A 73 -7.95 -4.85 -5.30
CA MET A 73 -7.36 -4.48 -4.02
C MET A 73 -7.99 -5.26 -2.88
N GLN A 74 -9.30 -5.43 -2.92
CA GLN A 74 -9.97 -6.19 -1.87
C GLN A 74 -9.48 -7.64 -1.85
N ARG A 75 -9.35 -8.25 -3.01
CA ARG A 75 -8.85 -9.63 -3.06
C ARG A 75 -7.44 -9.72 -2.53
N LEU A 76 -6.61 -8.75 -2.85
CA LEU A 76 -5.25 -8.71 -2.36
C LEU A 76 -5.21 -8.67 -0.84
N LEU A 77 -6.00 -7.77 -0.27
CA LEU A 77 -5.99 -7.58 1.18
C LEU A 77 -6.56 -8.81 1.90
N LEU A 78 -7.64 -9.37 1.38
CA LEU A 78 -8.23 -10.55 2.00
C LEU A 78 -7.28 -11.74 1.90
N ALA A 79 -6.60 -11.89 0.76
CA ALA A 79 -5.63 -12.97 0.62
C ALA A 79 -4.46 -12.78 1.58
N ALA A 80 -4.14 -11.55 1.93
CA ALA A 80 -3.08 -11.27 2.88
C ALA A 80 -3.56 -11.38 4.33
N GLY A 81 -4.83 -11.68 4.53
CA GLY A 81 -5.36 -11.88 5.87
C GLY A 81 -5.91 -10.64 6.53
N TRP A 82 -5.93 -9.52 5.84
CA TRP A 82 -6.50 -8.30 6.41
C TRP A 82 -7.99 -8.45 6.55
N GLN A 83 -8.56 -7.74 7.50
CA GLN A 83 -9.97 -7.88 7.84
C GLN A 83 -10.70 -6.57 7.57
N PRO A 84 -11.92 -6.65 7.02
CA PRO A 84 -12.73 -5.44 6.88
C PRO A 84 -12.97 -4.81 8.25
N ALA A 85 -12.84 -3.50 8.31
CA ALA A 85 -12.91 -2.80 9.58
C ALA A 85 -13.95 -1.70 9.60
N GLY A 86 -14.47 -1.30 8.45
CA GLY A 86 -15.47 -0.26 8.44
C GLY A 86 -15.77 0.20 7.03
N LEU A 87 -16.83 0.96 6.89
CA LEU A 87 -17.29 1.44 5.61
C LEU A 87 -17.68 2.91 5.76
N VAL A 88 -17.22 3.73 4.84
CA VAL A 88 -17.53 5.15 4.86
C VAL A 88 -18.22 5.53 3.57
N HIS A 89 -19.40 6.11 3.69
CA HIS A 89 -20.14 6.62 2.55
C HIS A 89 -19.83 8.08 2.35
N GLY A 90 -19.94 8.53 1.12
CA GLY A 90 -19.91 9.96 0.85
C GLY A 90 -18.56 10.51 0.44
N LEU A 91 -17.50 9.71 0.49
CA LEU A 91 -16.21 10.16 0.00
C LEU A 91 -16.23 10.19 -1.53
N ASP A 92 -16.72 9.14 -2.15
CA ASP A 92 -16.95 9.10 -3.58
C ASP A 92 -18.42 8.81 -3.82
N GLU A 93 -18.94 9.44 -4.83
CA GLU A 93 -20.36 9.32 -5.12
C GLU A 93 -20.69 7.89 -5.52
N GLY A 94 -21.52 7.23 -4.73
CA GLY A 94 -22.00 5.91 -5.09
C GLY A 94 -20.97 4.80 -4.98
N ASP A 95 -19.81 5.06 -4.39
CA ASP A 95 -18.76 4.06 -4.29
C ASP A 95 -18.11 4.15 -2.92
N PRO A 96 -18.69 3.52 -1.92
CA PRO A 96 -18.19 3.65 -0.56
C PRO A 96 -16.75 3.17 -0.41
N GLU A 97 -16.11 3.69 0.62
CA GLU A 97 -14.73 3.31 0.94
C GLU A 97 -14.77 2.26 2.03
N LEU A 98 -14.17 1.11 1.75
CA LEU A 98 -14.10 0.01 2.69
C LEU A 98 -12.73 -0.02 3.34
N PHE A 99 -12.69 0.06 4.65
CA PHE A 99 -11.45 0.09 5.41
C PHE A 99 -11.08 -1.30 5.87
N TYR A 100 -9.78 -1.55 5.94
CA TYR A 100 -9.24 -2.84 6.34
C TYR A 100 -8.21 -2.67 7.43
N LEU A 101 -8.11 -3.66 8.30
CA LEU A 101 -7.14 -3.68 9.39
C LEU A 101 -6.23 -4.88 9.20
N CYS A 102 -4.93 -4.63 9.26
CA CYS A 102 -3.95 -5.69 9.21
C CYS A 102 -4.00 -6.50 10.52
N PRO A 103 -4.04 -7.83 10.46
CA PRO A 103 -4.09 -8.61 11.68
C PRO A 103 -2.88 -8.35 12.56
N PRO A 104 -3.08 -8.16 13.85
CA PRO A 104 -1.94 -7.88 14.73
C PRO A 104 -0.89 -8.99 14.75
N GLU A 105 -1.31 -10.21 14.59
CA GLU A 105 -0.36 -11.30 14.65
C GLU A 105 0.59 -11.31 13.48
N LYS A 106 0.18 -10.79 12.34
CA LYS A 106 1.10 -10.63 11.23
C LYS A 106 2.18 -9.62 11.57
N ARG A 107 1.76 -8.56 12.25
CA ARG A 107 2.67 -7.50 12.60
C ARG A 107 3.67 -7.94 13.63
N SER A 108 3.22 -8.70 14.58
CA SER A 108 4.10 -9.10 15.66
C SER A 108 5.18 -10.07 15.20
N ARG A 109 4.96 -10.78 14.09
CA ARG A 109 5.95 -11.69 13.60
C ARG A 109 6.89 -11.10 12.59
N SER A 110 6.70 -9.89 12.22
CA SER A 110 7.44 -9.31 11.14
C SER A 110 8.65 -8.60 11.63
N SER A 111 9.47 -9.27 12.39
CA SER A 111 10.66 -8.62 12.90
C SER A 111 11.78 -8.63 11.90
N THR A 112 11.78 -9.54 10.97
CA THR A 112 12.84 -9.61 9.99
C THR A 112 12.48 -8.79 8.80
N LEU A 113 13.25 -7.75 8.59
CA LEU A 113 13.01 -6.87 7.49
C LEU A 113 13.49 -7.48 6.21
N ARG A 114 12.63 -7.53 5.24
CA ARG A 114 13.02 -8.02 3.96
C ARG A 114 13.15 -6.89 3.02
N THR A 115 14.17 -6.92 2.21
CA THR A 115 14.34 -5.91 1.19
C THR A 115 13.85 -6.43 -0.12
N PHE A 116 13.12 -5.63 -0.83
CA PHE A 116 12.67 -5.97 -2.15
C PHE A 116 13.22 -4.90 -3.07
N PRO A 117 14.31 -5.19 -3.76
CA PRO A 117 14.99 -4.12 -4.52
C PRO A 117 14.16 -3.50 -5.62
N ASP A 118 13.12 -4.18 -6.03
CA ASP A 118 12.26 -3.66 -7.09
C ASP A 118 11.03 -2.96 -6.54
N THR A 119 10.99 -2.66 -5.25
CA THR A 119 9.84 -1.99 -4.65
C THR A 119 10.30 -0.84 -3.79
N VAL A 120 9.43 0.11 -3.60
CA VAL A 120 9.72 1.32 -2.85
C VAL A 120 8.57 1.60 -1.90
N ILE A 121 8.90 1.93 -0.66
CA ILE A 121 7.91 2.37 0.30
C ILE A 121 8.22 3.80 0.69
N GLY A 122 7.29 4.69 0.40
CA GLY A 122 7.40 6.06 0.85
C GLY A 122 6.79 6.20 2.22
N LYS A 123 7.44 6.92 3.06
CA LYS A 123 6.93 7.19 4.39
C LYS A 123 6.72 8.67 4.53
N GLU A 124 5.47 9.04 4.53
CA GLU A 124 5.14 10.43 4.66
C GLU A 124 4.38 10.64 5.92
N SER A 125 4.76 11.58 6.66
CA SER A 125 3.97 11.91 7.78
C SER A 125 3.37 13.26 7.63
N ARG A 126 3.70 13.91 6.63
CA ARG A 126 3.11 15.14 6.43
C ARG A 126 2.73 15.34 5.10
N ILE A 127 2.50 15.58 4.70
CA ILE A 127 2.10 15.55 3.53
C ILE A 127 2.02 15.73 2.55
N ARG A 128 2.30 15.79 2.32
CA ARG A 128 2.24 15.79 1.43
C ARG A 128 1.47 15.81 0.80
N THR A 129 1.44 16.10 0.95
CA THR A 129 0.74 16.04 0.43
C THR A 129 0.11 16.32 -0.30
N PRO A 130 0.09 16.63 -0.36
CA PRO A 130 -0.58 16.67 -0.92
C PRO A 130 -1.20 16.63 -1.75
N LEU A 131 -1.02 16.67 -1.76
CA LEU A 131 -1.59 16.42 -2.36
C LEU A 131 -2.12 16.18 -2.94
N GLY A 132 -1.86 16.26 -2.85
CA GLY A 132 -2.26 15.80 -3.19
C GLY A 132 -2.67 15.43 -3.67
N THR A 133 -2.55 15.40 -3.50
CA THR A 133 -2.90 14.84 -3.64
C THR A 133 -3.50 14.42 -3.92
N LEU A 134 -3.54 14.50 -3.78
CA LEU A 134 -3.99 13.88 -3.72
C LEU A 134 -4.38 13.62 -4.05
#